data_a36f0cb0fd1b54668efb5c1b3344bc89
#
_entry.id   a36f0cb0fd1b54668efb5c1b3344bc89
#
_cell.length_a   1.000
_cell.length_b   1.000
_cell.length_c   1.000
_cell.angle_alpha   90.00
_cell.angle_beta   90.00
_cell.angle_gamma   90.00
#
_symmetry.space_group_name_H-M   'P 1'
#
loop_
_entity.id
_entity.type
_entity.pdbx_description
1 polymer ?
#
loop_
_entity_poly.entity_id
_entity_poly.type
_entity_poly.pdbx_seq_one_letter_code
_entity_poly.pdbx_strand_id
1 'polypeptide(L)'
;MSTKETKKRIIQAGHKAVEELIKVAKEAIVDSDDDISADRLKNAAATKKLAIFDAFEILNRIEEEDNMLENKPKEVKKEKVFKGFAERRSK
;
A
#
# COMPACT_ATOMS: atom_id res chain seq x y z
N MET A 1 -18.73 -0.52 -21.07
CA MET A 1 -18.30 -0.87 -19.73
C MET A 1 -18.51 0.29 -18.80
N SER A 2 -19.06 0.05 -17.64
CA SER A 2 -19.35 1.14 -16.73
C SER A 2 -18.09 1.52 -15.97
N THR A 3 -18.13 2.72 -15.42
CA THR A 3 -17.03 3.18 -14.58
C THR A 3 -16.83 2.25 -13.40
N LYS A 4 -17.91 1.76 -12.85
CA LYS A 4 -17.83 0.86 -11.72
C LYS A 4 -17.11 -0.43 -12.08
N GLU A 5 -17.42 -0.98 -13.23
CA GLU A 5 -16.73 -2.19 -13.66
C GLU A 5 -15.27 -1.94 -13.92
N THR A 6 -14.98 -0.80 -14.51
CA THR A 6 -13.58 -0.46 -14.77
C THR A 6 -12.81 -0.32 -13.45
N LYS A 7 -13.43 0.30 -12.46
CA LYS A 7 -12.77 0.43 -11.16
C LYS A 7 -12.50 -0.92 -10.54
N LYS A 8 -13.44 -1.85 -10.67
CA LYS A 8 -13.22 -3.19 -10.12
C LYS A 8 -12.04 -3.86 -10.78
N ARG A 9 -11.88 -3.66 -12.06
CA ARG A 9 -10.75 -4.24 -12.77
C ARG A 9 -9.44 -3.62 -12.33
N ILE A 10 -9.44 -2.32 -12.08
CA ILE A 10 -8.26 -1.66 -11.57
C ILE A 10 -7.92 -2.19 -10.18
N ILE A 11 -8.93 -2.39 -9.36
CA ILE A 11 -8.70 -2.91 -8.02
C ILE A 11 -8.08 -4.30 -8.09
N GLN A 12 -8.56 -5.13 -8.98
CA GLN A 12 -7.97 -6.45 -9.13
C GLN A 12 -6.51 -6.37 -9.57
N ALA A 13 -6.23 -5.47 -10.49
CA ALA A 13 -4.86 -5.29 -10.93
C ALA A 13 -4.00 -4.77 -9.78
N GLY A 14 -4.58 -3.92 -8.95
CA GLY A 14 -3.86 -3.42 -7.78
C GLY A 14 -3.51 -4.53 -6.80
N HIS A 15 -4.45 -5.44 -6.56
CA HIS A 15 -4.15 -6.56 -5.67
C HIS A 15 -2.99 -7.38 -6.21
N LYS A 16 -2.98 -7.58 -7.51
CA LYS A 16 -1.91 -8.34 -8.11
C LYS A 16 -0.58 -7.60 -7.97
N ALA A 17 -0.61 -6.30 -8.15
CA ALA A 17 0.62 -5.51 -7.98
C ALA A 17 1.14 -5.62 -6.56
N VAL A 18 0.24 -5.61 -5.58
CA VAL A 18 0.66 -5.76 -4.20
C VAL A 18 1.37 -7.10 -4.00
N GLU A 19 0.83 -8.16 -4.59
CA GLU A 19 1.48 -9.46 -4.47
C GLU A 19 2.88 -9.44 -5.05
N GLU A 20 3.05 -8.75 -6.16
CA GLU A 20 4.37 -8.67 -6.76
C GLU A 20 5.32 -7.87 -5.89
N LEU A 21 4.82 -6.81 -5.29
CA LEU A 21 5.65 -6.02 -4.39
C LEU A 21 6.03 -6.81 -3.15
N ILE A 22 5.13 -7.65 -2.68
CA ILE A 22 5.45 -8.52 -1.55
C ILE A 22 6.59 -9.45 -1.92
N LYS A 23 6.58 -9.97 -3.13
CA LYS A 23 7.65 -10.83 -3.56
C LYS A 23 8.98 -10.10 -3.56
N VAL A 24 8.98 -8.88 -4.06
CA VAL A 24 10.21 -8.09 -4.05
C VAL A 24 10.69 -7.87 -2.64
N ALA A 25 9.78 -7.55 -1.74
CA ALA A 25 10.14 -7.29 -0.36
C ALA A 25 10.71 -8.53 0.32
N LYS A 26 10.26 -9.70 -0.10
CA LYS A 26 10.69 -10.93 0.54
C LYS A 26 11.97 -11.50 -0.07
N GLU A 27 12.36 -10.98 -1.19
CA GLU A 27 13.58 -11.46 -1.83
C GLU A 27 14.77 -11.23 -0.96
N ALA A 28 15.60 -12.27 -0.85
CA ALA A 28 16.80 -12.14 -0.03
C ALA A 28 17.79 -11.22 -0.71
N ILE A 29 18.47 -10.44 0.10
CA ILE A 29 19.57 -9.64 -0.41
C ILE A 29 20.78 -10.52 -0.38
N VAL A 30 20.79 -11.47 -1.27
CA VAL A 30 21.86 -12.43 -1.28
C VAL A 30 22.58 -12.37 -2.58
N ASP A 31 23.85 -12.28 -2.46
CA ASP A 31 24.71 -12.42 -3.59
C ASP A 31 25.41 -13.73 -3.44
N SER A 32 25.50 -14.46 -4.50
CA SER A 32 26.18 -15.72 -4.43
C SER A 32 27.64 -15.49 -4.06
N ASP A 33 28.11 -14.30 -4.27
CA ASP A 33 29.46 -13.96 -3.83
C ASP A 33 29.41 -13.44 -2.43
N ASP A 34 30.40 -13.72 -1.69
CA ASP A 34 30.50 -13.21 -0.35
C ASP A 34 30.70 -11.72 -0.33
N ASP A 35 30.90 -11.17 -1.44
CA ASP A 35 31.40 -9.82 -1.53
C ASP A 35 30.35 -8.89 -2.03
N ILE A 36 29.29 -8.76 -1.32
CA ILE A 36 28.30 -7.79 -1.72
C ILE A 36 28.76 -6.42 -1.23
N SER A 37 28.86 -5.50 -2.13
CA SER A 37 29.33 -4.17 -1.76
C SER A 37 28.30 -3.46 -0.93
N ALA A 38 28.76 -2.50 -0.14
CA ALA A 38 27.86 -1.73 0.69
C ALA A 38 26.83 -0.99 -0.15
N ASP A 39 27.24 -0.54 -1.31
CA ASP A 39 26.32 0.17 -2.19
C ASP A 39 25.20 -0.73 -2.68
N ARG A 40 25.54 -1.94 -3.07
CA ARG A 40 24.53 -2.86 -3.54
C ARG A 40 23.56 -3.25 -2.44
N LEU A 41 24.10 -3.48 -1.27
CA LEU A 41 23.25 -3.82 -0.13
C LEU A 41 22.32 -2.67 0.18
N LYS A 42 22.82 -1.47 0.16
CA LYS A 42 22.02 -0.30 0.46
C LYS A 42 20.92 -0.13 -0.60
N ASN A 43 21.28 -0.31 -1.86
CA ASN A 43 20.30 -0.17 -2.93
C ASN A 43 19.21 -1.23 -2.81
N ALA A 44 19.59 -2.45 -2.50
CA ALA A 44 18.62 -3.52 -2.36
C ALA A 44 17.69 -3.23 -1.19
N ALA A 45 18.22 -2.74 -0.11
CA ALA A 45 17.39 -2.42 1.05
C ALA A 45 16.43 -1.28 0.73
N ALA A 46 16.90 -0.28 0.00
CA ALA A 46 16.04 0.82 -0.38
C ALA A 46 14.92 0.34 -1.30
N THR A 47 15.25 -0.55 -2.22
CA THR A 47 14.24 -1.08 -3.12
C THR A 47 13.16 -1.82 -2.34
N LYS A 48 13.57 -2.61 -1.36
CA LYS A 48 12.59 -3.34 -0.55
C LYS A 48 11.73 -2.39 0.26
N LYS A 49 12.33 -1.37 0.80
CA LYS A 49 11.58 -0.39 1.56
C LYS A 49 10.52 0.28 0.70
N LEU A 50 10.90 0.66 -0.52
CA LEU A 50 9.95 1.26 -1.43
C LEU A 50 8.84 0.30 -1.80
N ALA A 51 9.17 -0.97 -2.00
CA ALA A 51 8.15 -1.95 -2.34
C ALA A 51 7.14 -2.08 -1.22
N ILE A 52 7.60 -2.08 0.02
CA ILE A 52 6.70 -2.20 1.16
C ILE A 52 5.82 -0.96 1.26
N PHE A 53 6.41 0.22 1.13
CA PHE A 53 5.63 1.45 1.21
C PHE A 53 4.62 1.54 0.08
N ASP A 54 5.03 1.16 -1.11
CA ASP A 54 4.13 1.19 -2.25
C ASP A 54 2.98 0.22 -2.07
N ALA A 55 3.26 -0.94 -1.51
CA ALA A 55 2.21 -1.92 -1.27
C ALA A 55 1.16 -1.36 -0.30
N PHE A 56 1.61 -0.69 0.75
CA PHE A 56 0.69 -0.07 1.68
C PHE A 56 -0.14 1.02 1.02
N GLU A 57 0.49 1.82 0.19
CA GLU A 57 -0.22 2.88 -0.50
C GLU A 57 -1.29 2.31 -1.42
N ILE A 58 -0.94 1.28 -2.15
CA ILE A 58 -1.90 0.66 -3.07
C ILE A 58 -3.06 0.07 -2.29
N LEU A 59 -2.77 -0.62 -1.21
CA LEU A 59 -3.81 -1.22 -0.39
C LEU A 59 -4.75 -0.17 0.19
N ASN A 60 -4.20 0.91 0.69
CA ASN A 60 -5.02 1.98 1.25
C ASN A 60 -5.96 2.54 0.19
N ARG A 61 -5.45 2.74 -1.00
CA ARG A 61 -6.28 3.29 -2.05
C ARG A 61 -7.34 2.30 -2.48
N ILE A 62 -6.98 1.02 -2.53
CA ILE A 62 -7.95 -0.02 -2.87
C ILE A 62 -9.08 -0.03 -1.85
N GLU A 63 -8.74 0.05 -0.58
CA GLU A 63 -9.76 0.05 0.45
C GLU A 63 -10.70 1.23 0.31
N GLU A 64 -10.15 2.38 0.00
CA GLU A 64 -10.98 3.55 -0.20
C GLU A 64 -11.96 3.37 -1.35
N GLU A 65 -11.44 2.85 -2.46
CA GLU A 65 -12.29 2.68 -3.61
C GLU A 65 -13.33 1.60 -3.39
N ASP A 66 -12.95 0.53 -2.70
CA ASP A 66 -13.90 -0.54 -2.40
C ASP A 66 -15.03 -0.03 -1.53
N ASN A 67 -14.70 0.76 -0.54
CA ASN A 67 -15.72 1.30 0.33
C ASN A 67 -16.67 2.20 -0.43
N MET A 68 -16.16 2.96 -1.34
CA MET A 68 -17.02 3.81 -2.16
C MET A 68 -17.93 3.00 -3.06
N LEU A 69 -17.39 1.94 -3.65
CA LEU A 69 -18.19 1.10 -4.52
C LEU A 69 -19.30 0.41 -3.78
N GLU A 70 -19.07 0.08 -2.53
CA GLU A 70 -20.04 -0.63 -1.73
C GLU A 70 -20.92 0.28 -0.91
N ASN A 71 -20.70 1.58 -1.03
CA ASN A 71 -21.51 2.54 -0.29
C ASN A 71 -21.41 2.33 1.21
N LYS A 72 -20.28 1.92 1.67
CA LYS A 72 -20.10 1.73 3.09
C LYS A 72 -19.94 3.06 3.79
N PRO A 73 -20.36 3.15 5.05
CA PRO A 73 -20.26 4.40 5.79
C PRO A 73 -18.83 4.65 6.27
N LYS A 74 -17.92 4.67 5.36
CA LYS A 74 -16.55 4.88 5.70
C LYS A 74 -16.29 6.28 6.23
N GLU A 75 -17.01 7.23 5.71
CA GLU A 75 -16.84 8.60 6.15
C GLU A 75 -17.12 8.77 7.62
N VAL A 76 -18.12 8.07 8.12
CA VAL A 76 -18.44 8.13 9.52
C VAL A 76 -17.26 7.71 10.36
N LYS A 77 -16.63 6.63 9.95
CA LYS A 77 -15.45 6.15 10.66
C LYS A 77 -14.35 7.19 10.67
N LYS A 78 -14.08 7.74 9.53
CA LYS A 78 -13.04 8.75 9.42
C LYS A 78 -13.36 9.96 10.26
N GLU A 79 -14.57 10.37 10.24
CA GLU A 79 -14.99 11.51 11.03
C GLU A 79 -14.76 11.28 12.49
N LYS A 80 -15.04 10.09 12.94
CA LYS A 80 -14.85 9.78 14.33
C LYS A 80 -13.39 9.96 14.74
N VAL A 81 -12.51 9.44 13.95
CA VAL A 81 -11.11 9.55 14.26
C VAL A 81 -10.68 11.00 14.25
N PHE A 82 -11.11 11.73 13.26
CA PHE A 82 -10.77 13.12 13.15
C PHE A 82 -11.30 13.92 14.31
N LYS A 83 -12.52 13.68 14.67
CA LYS A 83 -13.12 14.42 15.75
C LYS A 83 -12.37 14.20 17.05
N GLY A 84 -11.98 12.97 17.30
CA GLY A 84 -11.24 12.70 18.49
C GLY A 84 -9.95 13.51 18.54
N PHE A 85 -9.28 13.57 17.43
CA PHE A 85 -8.07 14.32 17.34
C PHE A 85 -8.31 15.81 17.57
N ALA A 86 -9.29 16.33 16.87
CA ALA A 86 -9.56 17.76 16.95
C ALA A 86 -9.95 18.15 18.36
N GLU A 87 -10.74 17.33 18.98
CA GLU A 87 -11.20 17.63 20.32
C GLU A 87 -10.05 17.68 21.29
N ARG A 88 -9.15 16.74 21.15
CA ARG A 88 -8.00 16.73 22.06
C ARG A 88 -7.16 17.97 21.88
N ARG A 89 -7.04 18.39 20.65
CA ARG A 89 -6.22 19.57 20.40
C ARG A 89 -6.89 20.83 20.83
N SER A 90 -8.18 20.86 20.77
CA SER A 90 -8.88 22.06 21.20
C SER A 90 -8.76 22.26 22.68
N LYS A 91 -8.46 21.26 23.39
CA LYS A 91 -8.28 21.44 24.82
C LYS A 91 -6.88 21.83 25.18
#